data_8aa63eb929e1913b0593f7dd21af9940
#
_entry.id   8aa63eb929e1913b0593f7dd21af9940
#
_cell.length_a   1.000
_cell.length_b   1.000
_cell.length_c   1.000
_cell.angle_alpha   90.00
_cell.angle_beta   90.00
_cell.angle_gamma   90.00
#
_symmetry.space_group_name_H-M   'P 1'
#
loop_
_entity.id
_entity.type
_entity.pdbx_description
1 polymer ?
#
loop_
_entity_poly.entity_id
_entity_poly.type
_entity_poly.pdbx_seq_one_letter_code
_entity_poly.pdbx_strand_id
1 'polypeptide(L)'
;MKTLTALIAASAFAVTAGYVHAKDLGPDEALRLRDAGTIQSFERLNTTALAKHPGSTITETELEQEYGKYVYQVELRDAKGVEWDVELDATQGQILKDHQDT
;
A
#
# COMPACT_ATOMS: atom_id res chain seq x y z
N MET A 1 -29.77 22.62 -22.20
CA MET A 1 -28.66 22.93 -21.53
C MET A 1 -28.64 22.64 -20.13
N LYS A 2 -29.68 22.92 -19.50
CA LYS A 2 -29.74 22.61 -18.16
C LYS A 2 -29.52 21.17 -17.92
N THR A 3 -29.83 20.36 -18.81
CA THR A 3 -29.72 18.94 -18.59
C THR A 3 -28.32 18.56 -18.35
N LEU A 4 -27.41 19.33 -18.79
CA LEU A 4 -26.07 19.03 -18.59
C LEU A 4 -25.68 18.87 -17.21
N THR A 5 -26.27 19.61 -16.39
CA THR A 5 -25.93 19.56 -15.02
C THR A 5 -26.05 18.20 -14.48
N ALA A 6 -26.95 17.50 -14.98
CA ALA A 6 -27.20 16.20 -14.43
C ALA A 6 -26.03 15.29 -14.68
N LEU A 7 -25.35 15.54 -15.73
CA LEU A 7 -24.28 14.71 -16.06
C LEU A 7 -23.18 14.79 -15.07
N ILE A 8 -23.02 15.90 -14.54
CA ILE A 8 -21.99 16.12 -13.61
C ILE A 8 -22.16 15.29 -12.41
N ALA A 9 -23.36 15.11 -12.04
CA ALA A 9 -23.63 14.34 -10.86
C ALA A 9 -23.13 12.91 -11.08
N ALA A 10 -23.25 12.47 -12.24
CA ALA A 10 -22.87 11.12 -12.54
C ALA A 10 -21.38 10.96 -12.38
N SER A 11 -20.67 11.95 -12.71
CA SER A 11 -19.26 11.86 -12.61
C SER A 11 -18.83 11.72 -11.17
N ALA A 12 -19.41 12.49 -10.35
CA ALA A 12 -19.05 12.47 -8.98
C ALA A 12 -19.29 11.09 -8.41
N PHE A 13 -20.34 10.47 -8.88
CA PHE A 13 -20.70 9.20 -8.42
C PHE A 13 -19.61 8.18 -8.76
N ALA A 14 -19.07 8.27 -9.92
CA ALA A 14 -18.07 7.35 -10.32
C ALA A 14 -16.84 7.45 -9.47
N VAL A 15 -16.49 8.62 -9.09
CA VAL A 15 -15.33 8.83 -8.29
C VAL A 15 -15.49 8.17 -6.96
N THR A 16 -16.65 8.26 -6.41
CA THR A 16 -16.89 7.68 -5.12
C THR A 16 -16.60 6.21 -5.11
N ALA A 17 -16.94 5.54 -6.15
CA ALA A 17 -16.74 4.12 -6.20
C ALA A 17 -15.28 3.75 -6.08
N GLY A 18 -14.41 4.60 -6.49
CA GLY A 18 -13.00 4.28 -6.45
C GLY A 18 -12.42 4.25 -5.06
N TYR A 19 -12.96 4.96 -4.14
CA TYR A 19 -12.39 5.02 -2.84
C TYR A 19 -12.54 3.80 -2.03
N VAL A 20 -13.61 3.10 -2.19
CA VAL A 20 -13.89 1.99 -1.33
C VAL A 20 -12.95 0.84 -1.47
N HIS A 21 -12.07 0.88 -2.43
CA HIS A 21 -11.20 -0.25 -2.67
C HIS A 21 -9.84 -0.14 -1.99
N ALA A 22 -9.54 0.99 -1.39
CA ALA A 22 -8.28 1.14 -0.68
C ALA A 22 -8.60 1.49 0.75
N LYS A 23 -8.13 0.67 1.68
CA LYS A 23 -8.44 0.85 3.07
C LYS A 23 -7.24 0.49 3.92
N ASP A 24 -6.85 1.39 4.80
CA ASP A 24 -5.77 1.12 5.73
C ASP A 24 -6.27 0.18 6.81
N LEU A 25 -5.48 -0.82 7.14
CA LEU A 25 -5.82 -1.77 8.17
C LEU A 25 -5.09 -1.42 9.45
N GLY A 26 -5.79 -1.53 10.55
CA GLY A 26 -5.20 -1.23 11.85
C GLY A 26 -4.28 -2.35 12.32
N PRO A 27 -3.52 -2.09 13.37
CA PRO A 27 -2.57 -3.07 13.88
C PRO A 27 -3.20 -4.37 14.33
N ASP A 28 -4.37 -4.31 14.91
CA ASP A 28 -5.03 -5.53 15.38
C ASP A 28 -5.41 -6.43 14.23
N GLU A 29 -5.94 -5.86 13.18
CA GLU A 29 -6.32 -6.65 12.02
C GLU A 29 -5.10 -7.17 11.31
N ALA A 30 -4.05 -6.37 11.21
CA ALA A 30 -2.81 -6.79 10.60
C ALA A 30 -2.22 -8.00 11.31
N LEU A 31 -2.25 -8.00 12.63
CA LEU A 31 -1.72 -9.12 13.39
C LEU A 31 -2.56 -10.37 13.21
N ARG A 32 -3.87 -10.20 13.13
CA ARG A 32 -4.74 -11.35 12.90
C ARG A 32 -4.47 -12.00 11.55
N LEU A 33 -4.27 -11.19 10.52
CA LEU A 33 -4.00 -11.71 9.19
C LEU A 33 -2.66 -12.43 9.15
N ARG A 34 -1.66 -11.88 9.83
CA ARG A 34 -0.36 -12.51 9.92
C ARG A 34 -0.46 -13.85 10.63
N ASP A 35 -1.13 -13.88 11.77
CA ASP A 35 -1.24 -15.10 12.57
C ASP A 35 -2.05 -16.17 11.86
N ALA A 36 -3.00 -15.78 11.05
CA ALA A 36 -3.78 -16.71 10.26
C ALA A 36 -3.05 -17.21 9.01
N GLY A 37 -1.89 -16.64 8.70
CA GLY A 37 -1.15 -17.02 7.51
C GLY A 37 -1.69 -16.42 6.23
N THR A 38 -2.61 -15.46 6.34
CA THR A 38 -3.18 -14.80 5.16
C THR A 38 -2.14 -13.90 4.51
N ILE A 39 -1.29 -13.30 5.32
CA ILE A 39 -0.17 -12.52 4.82
C ILE A 39 1.12 -13.06 5.41
N GLN A 40 2.23 -12.70 4.80
CA GLN A 40 3.54 -13.12 5.29
C GLN A 40 3.90 -12.32 6.54
N SER A 41 4.93 -12.75 7.25
CA SER A 41 5.36 -12.02 8.43
C SER A 41 5.88 -10.65 8.02
N PHE A 42 5.70 -9.66 8.89
CA PHE A 42 6.17 -8.32 8.60
C PHE A 42 7.68 -8.30 8.49
N GLU A 43 8.36 -9.13 9.25
CA GLU A 43 9.81 -9.22 9.18
C GLU A 43 10.26 -9.65 7.79
N ARG A 44 9.60 -10.63 7.21
CA ARG A 44 9.94 -11.09 5.88
C ARG A 44 9.64 -10.02 4.83
N LEU A 45 8.50 -9.35 4.93
CA LEU A 45 8.14 -8.31 4.00
C LEU A 45 9.11 -7.14 4.10
N ASN A 46 9.51 -6.77 5.32
CA ASN A 46 10.47 -5.70 5.53
C ASN A 46 11.83 -6.06 4.94
N THR A 47 12.25 -7.30 5.11
CA THR A 47 13.54 -7.75 4.56
C THR A 47 13.53 -7.66 3.04
N THR A 48 12.42 -8.04 2.42
CA THR A 48 12.29 -7.98 0.97
C THR A 48 12.38 -6.54 0.49
N ALA A 49 11.71 -5.62 1.17
CA ALA A 49 11.75 -4.21 0.80
C ALA A 49 13.17 -3.64 0.96
N LEU A 50 13.82 -3.94 2.08
CA LEU A 50 15.15 -3.44 2.33
C LEU A 50 16.18 -3.96 1.33
N ALA A 51 15.96 -5.14 0.81
CA ALA A 51 16.87 -5.70 -0.17
C ALA A 51 16.88 -4.93 -1.48
N LYS A 52 15.81 -4.16 -1.74
CA LYS A 52 15.75 -3.34 -2.95
C LYS A 52 16.66 -2.10 -2.83
N HIS A 53 16.89 -1.64 -1.62
CA HIS A 53 17.71 -0.46 -1.37
C HIS A 53 18.63 -0.74 -0.18
N PRO A 54 19.72 -1.48 -0.39
CA PRO A 54 20.60 -1.86 0.71
C PRO A 54 21.15 -0.64 1.44
N GLY A 55 21.21 -0.75 2.74
CA GLY A 55 21.69 0.36 3.57
C GLY A 55 20.61 1.34 3.96
N SER A 56 19.35 1.06 3.57
CA SER A 56 18.24 1.94 3.91
C SER A 56 17.67 1.63 5.28
N THR A 57 16.91 2.60 5.80
CA THR A 57 16.18 2.46 7.06
C THR A 57 14.70 2.59 6.77
N ILE A 58 13.89 1.76 7.38
CA ILE A 58 12.45 1.85 7.25
C ILE A 58 11.96 3.00 8.11
N THR A 59 11.20 3.93 7.53
CA THR A 59 10.67 5.06 8.25
C THR A 59 9.19 4.93 8.55
N GLU A 60 8.47 4.17 7.72
CA GLU A 60 7.05 4.01 7.92
C GLU A 60 6.55 2.77 7.20
N THR A 61 5.55 2.10 7.75
CA THR A 61 4.90 0.97 7.09
C THR A 61 3.39 1.07 7.24
N GLU A 62 2.68 0.57 6.26
CA GLU A 62 1.22 0.51 6.29
C GLU A 62 0.75 -0.75 5.61
N LEU A 63 -0.32 -1.36 6.13
CA LEU A 63 -0.97 -2.47 5.46
C LEU A 63 -2.33 -2.00 4.98
N GLU A 64 -2.61 -2.20 3.70
CA GLU A 64 -3.86 -1.78 3.09
C GLU A 64 -4.54 -2.95 2.43
N GLN A 65 -5.84 -2.82 2.27
CA GLN A 65 -6.61 -3.76 1.47
C GLN A 65 -7.11 -3.02 0.23
N GLU A 66 -6.72 -3.49 -0.95
CA GLU A 66 -7.10 -2.86 -2.22
C GLU A 66 -7.59 -3.92 -3.18
N TYR A 67 -8.80 -3.76 -3.69
CA TYR A 67 -9.35 -4.67 -4.69
C TYR A 67 -9.18 -6.15 -4.30
N GLY A 68 -9.41 -6.42 -3.03
CA GLY A 68 -9.33 -7.79 -2.55
C GLY A 68 -7.94 -8.31 -2.29
N LYS A 69 -6.94 -7.48 -2.42
CA LYS A 69 -5.57 -7.85 -2.14
C LYS A 69 -5.07 -7.13 -0.92
N TYR A 70 -4.09 -7.72 -0.25
CA TYR A 70 -3.43 -7.06 0.86
C TYR A 70 -2.11 -6.51 0.36
N VAL A 71 -1.92 -5.21 0.50
CA VAL A 71 -0.73 -4.50 0.01
C VAL A 71 0.01 -3.91 1.20
N TYR A 72 1.28 -4.21 1.28
CA TYR A 72 2.13 -3.71 2.36
C TYR A 72 3.00 -2.60 1.79
N GLN A 73 2.88 -1.40 2.36
CA GLN A 73 3.66 -0.25 1.92
C GLN A 73 4.79 -0.01 2.88
N VAL A 74 5.98 0.21 2.35
CA VAL A 74 7.16 0.46 3.16
C VAL A 74 7.84 1.71 2.63
N GLU A 75 8.02 2.69 3.52
CA GLU A 75 8.82 3.87 3.16
C GLU A 75 10.22 3.68 3.69
N LEU A 76 11.19 3.93 2.83
CA LEU A 76 12.59 3.76 3.16
C LEU A 76 13.33 5.07 2.96
N ARG A 77 14.38 5.26 3.75
CA ARG A 77 15.31 6.36 3.54
C ARG A 77 16.69 5.75 3.35
N ASP A 78 17.32 6.04 2.23
CA ASP A 78 18.62 5.44 1.95
C ASP A 78 19.74 6.25 2.59
N ALA A 79 20.97 5.79 2.41
CA ALA A 79 22.13 6.42 3.03
C ALA A 79 22.36 7.84 2.56
N LYS A 80 21.80 8.20 1.43
CA LYS A 80 21.94 9.56 0.89
C LYS A 80 20.77 10.44 1.29
N GLY A 81 19.83 9.92 2.08
CA GLY A 81 18.68 10.68 2.50
C GLY A 81 17.52 10.68 1.51
N VAL A 82 17.61 9.88 0.46
CA VAL A 82 16.55 9.81 -0.53
C VAL A 82 15.47 8.87 -0.03
N GLU A 83 14.22 9.24 -0.23
CA GLU A 83 13.10 8.43 0.22
C GLU A 83 12.55 7.59 -0.91
N TRP A 84 12.18 6.36 -0.57
CA TRP A 84 11.66 5.39 -1.53
C TRP A 84 10.38 4.79 -1.00
N ASP A 85 9.42 4.59 -1.91
CA ASP A 85 8.18 3.89 -1.58
C ASP A 85 8.22 2.53 -2.24
N VAL A 86 8.09 1.48 -1.43
CA VAL A 86 8.07 0.12 -1.92
C VAL A 86 6.74 -0.50 -1.52
N GLU A 87 6.03 -1.06 -2.50
CA GLU A 87 4.78 -1.75 -2.21
C GLU A 87 4.94 -3.22 -2.53
N LEU A 88 4.45 -4.06 -1.63
CA LEU A 88 4.53 -5.49 -1.82
C LEU A 88 3.15 -6.13 -1.69
N ASP A 89 2.94 -7.20 -2.44
CA ASP A 89 1.78 -8.04 -2.22
C ASP A 89 2.05 -8.75 -0.89
N ALA A 90 1.23 -8.48 0.11
CA ALA A 90 1.49 -8.99 1.45
C ALA A 90 1.30 -10.50 1.55
N THR A 91 0.52 -11.08 0.67
CA THR A 91 0.27 -12.51 0.67
C THR A 91 1.43 -13.27 0.03
N GLN A 92 1.91 -12.78 -1.11
CA GLN A 92 2.95 -13.46 -1.86
C GLN A 92 4.35 -12.90 -1.66
N GLY A 93 4.45 -11.69 -1.14
CA GLY A 93 5.75 -11.06 -0.92
C GLY A 93 6.37 -10.45 -2.17
N GLN A 94 5.60 -10.34 -3.23
CA GLN A 94 6.12 -9.85 -4.49
C GLN A 94 6.14 -8.33 -4.50
N ILE A 95 7.19 -7.74 -5.04
CA ILE A 95 7.27 -6.29 -5.17
C ILE A 95 6.31 -5.84 -6.26
N LEU A 96 5.42 -4.92 -5.92
CA LEU A 96 4.47 -4.36 -6.86
C LEU A 96 4.90 -2.99 -7.35
N LYS A 97 5.64 -2.25 -6.53
CA LYS A 97 6.02 -0.90 -6.86
C LYS A 97 7.28 -0.53 -6.09
N ASP A 98 8.17 0.18 -6.74
CA ASP A 98 9.40 0.64 -6.09
C ASP A 98 9.79 1.92 -6.79
N HIS A 99 9.49 3.07 -6.17
CA HIS A 99 9.83 4.33 -6.79
C HIS A 99 10.31 5.35 -5.78
N GLN A 100 11.03 6.32 -6.29
CA GLN A 100 11.56 7.38 -5.47
C GLN A 100 10.45 8.36 -5.11
N ASP A 101 10.37 8.70 -3.83
CA ASP A 101 9.38 9.63 -3.35
C ASP A 101 10.07 10.96 -3.15
N THR A 102 9.78 11.93 -3.99
CA THR A 102 10.44 13.23 -3.88
C THR A 102 9.50 14.31 -3.41
#